data_73af554c1b5367417a130096813ea3a5
#
_entry.id   73af554c1b5367417a130096813ea3a5
#
_cell.length_a   1.000
_cell.length_b   1.000
_cell.length_c   1.000
_cell.angle_alpha   90.00
_cell.angle_beta   90.00
_cell.angle_gamma   90.00
#
_symmetry.space_group_name_H-M   'P 1'
#
loop_
_entity.id
_entity.type
_entity.pdbx_description
1 polymer ?
#
loop_
_entity_poly.entity_id
_entity_poly.type
_entity_poly.pdbx_seq_one_letter_code
_entity_poly.pdbx_strand_id
1 'polypeptide(L)'
;MNTKSIFLVIATLILLASSGMAQKKYALLVGISNYHALDKNNEWNDIHGANDINLISQELKKQKFQITVLLEKDATKSRIVSELKKLKRSVKHGSIVYIHFSMHGQPYDDALSLVKGDEVWDESLVPIDAPIAYDGRYKGDNHLVDDELNGYTEAIRNNIGKSGIIYVIVDACHAGGASKGNGTSDITRGTKRGFTSIKGRRFRPSEERPTYFNLSTKAGQSPIIYLEACKGKEINTEMKFNGKYYGPMSFFIWQTICRKPIGTNTSWTEEVKELMKKKGPQNQNMVIEKSK
;
A
#
# COMPACT_ATOMS: atom_id res chain seq x y z
N MET A 1 -2.29 -60.78 -11.97
CA MET A 1 -2.13 -59.33 -12.26
C MET A 1 -0.68 -59.09 -12.69
N ASN A 2 -0.47 -58.57 -13.88
CA ASN A 2 0.86 -58.47 -14.46
C ASN A 2 1.63 -57.31 -13.79
N THR A 3 2.89 -57.52 -13.42
CA THR A 3 3.74 -56.52 -12.74
C THR A 3 3.79 -55.18 -13.45
N LYS A 4 3.65 -55.13 -14.77
CA LYS A 4 3.53 -53.91 -15.58
C LYS A 4 2.27 -53.10 -15.31
N SER A 5 1.14 -53.75 -14.95
CA SER A 5 -0.12 -53.08 -14.60
C SER A 5 -0.04 -52.43 -13.22
N ILE A 6 0.71 -53.00 -12.28
CA ILE A 6 0.90 -52.45 -10.94
C ILE A 6 1.79 -51.17 -11.00
N PHE A 7 2.84 -51.17 -11.83
CA PHE A 7 3.68 -49.98 -12.02
C PHE A 7 2.92 -48.82 -12.68
N LEU A 8 2.01 -49.08 -13.59
CA LEU A 8 1.21 -48.08 -14.28
C LEU A 8 0.21 -47.42 -13.30
N VAL A 9 -0.42 -48.19 -12.42
CA VAL A 9 -1.36 -47.70 -11.42
C VAL A 9 -0.65 -46.85 -10.35
N ILE A 10 0.55 -47.23 -9.92
CA ILE A 10 1.35 -46.45 -8.96
C ILE A 10 1.85 -45.14 -9.58
N ALA A 11 2.29 -45.17 -10.84
CA ALA A 11 2.70 -43.94 -11.55
C ALA A 11 1.53 -42.96 -11.75
N THR A 12 0.31 -43.47 -12.04
CA THR A 12 -0.90 -42.63 -12.18
C THR A 12 -1.36 -42.05 -10.84
N LEU A 13 -1.23 -42.79 -9.73
CA LEU A 13 -1.53 -42.30 -8.38
C LEU A 13 -0.51 -41.24 -7.91
N ILE A 14 0.77 -41.37 -8.30
CA ILE A 14 1.78 -40.32 -7.94
C ILE A 14 1.55 -39.04 -8.76
N LEU A 15 1.08 -39.12 -10.01
CA LEU A 15 0.71 -37.97 -10.82
C LEU A 15 -0.57 -37.25 -10.33
N LEU A 16 -1.50 -37.95 -9.67
CA LEU A 16 -2.70 -37.37 -9.07
C LEU A 16 -2.46 -36.82 -7.68
N ALA A 17 -1.36 -37.16 -7.01
CA ALA A 17 -0.99 -36.64 -5.69
C ALA A 17 -0.32 -35.25 -5.69
N SER A 18 -0.08 -34.63 -6.85
CA SER A 18 0.19 -33.23 -6.97
C SER A 18 -1.13 -32.42 -6.84
N SER A 19 -1.92 -32.71 -5.80
CA SER A 19 -2.97 -31.78 -5.35
C SER A 19 -2.28 -30.46 -5.06
N GLY A 20 -2.33 -29.55 -6.03
CA GLY A 20 -1.76 -28.21 -5.89
C GLY A 20 -2.30 -27.62 -4.62
N MET A 21 -1.46 -27.53 -3.60
CA MET A 21 -1.83 -26.88 -2.34
C MET A 21 -2.35 -25.51 -2.73
N ALA A 22 -3.63 -25.25 -2.44
CA ALA A 22 -4.26 -23.97 -2.78
C ALA A 22 -3.36 -22.83 -2.29
N GLN A 23 -2.98 -21.95 -3.22
CA GLN A 23 -2.07 -20.83 -2.97
C GLN A 23 -2.59 -20.01 -1.80
N LYS A 24 -1.78 -19.89 -0.74
CA LYS A 24 -2.16 -19.12 0.46
C LYS A 24 -2.18 -17.63 0.13
N LYS A 25 -3.20 -16.95 0.64
CA LYS A 25 -3.42 -15.54 0.41
C LYS A 25 -3.46 -14.79 1.73
N TYR A 26 -2.67 -13.73 1.84
CA TYR A 26 -2.58 -12.91 3.05
C TYR A 26 -2.81 -11.44 2.70
N ALA A 27 -3.50 -10.71 3.60
CA ALA A 27 -3.66 -9.28 3.46
C ALA A 27 -3.38 -8.55 4.77
N LEU A 28 -2.69 -7.41 4.67
CA LEU A 28 -2.60 -6.38 5.71
C LEU A 28 -3.24 -5.11 5.18
N LEU A 29 -4.29 -4.66 5.85
CA LEU A 29 -5.09 -3.51 5.45
C LEU A 29 -5.04 -2.45 6.55
N VAL A 30 -4.61 -1.25 6.20
CA VAL A 30 -4.43 -0.14 7.15
C VAL A 30 -5.18 1.07 6.64
N GLY A 31 -6.10 1.61 7.45
CA GLY A 31 -6.90 2.77 7.07
C GLY A 31 -7.19 3.72 8.22
N ILE A 32 -7.07 5.00 7.96
CA ILE A 32 -7.34 6.05 8.95
C ILE A 32 -8.34 7.03 8.35
N SER A 33 -9.39 7.34 9.11
CA SER A 33 -10.35 8.39 8.77
C SER A 33 -10.31 9.53 9.78
N ASN A 34 -10.33 9.21 11.05
CA ASN A 34 -10.38 10.17 12.14
C ASN A 34 -8.99 10.31 12.78
N TYR A 35 -8.20 11.25 12.32
CA TYR A 35 -6.88 11.55 12.89
C TYR A 35 -6.92 12.12 14.30
N HIS A 36 -8.09 12.57 14.76
CA HIS A 36 -8.31 13.06 16.13
C HIS A 36 -8.70 11.94 17.11
N ALA A 37 -8.82 10.69 16.65
CA ALA A 37 -9.26 9.57 17.47
C ALA A 37 -8.27 9.21 18.60
N LEU A 38 -6.97 9.45 18.39
CA LEU A 38 -5.92 9.21 19.38
C LEU A 38 -5.54 10.48 20.14
N ASP A 39 -5.39 11.60 19.42
CA ASP A 39 -5.08 12.91 19.98
C ASP A 39 -6.01 13.97 19.37
N LYS A 40 -6.82 14.61 20.22
CA LYS A 40 -7.78 15.66 19.81
C LYS A 40 -7.11 16.94 19.29
N ASN A 41 -5.84 17.14 19.60
CA ASN A 41 -5.05 18.27 19.13
C ASN A 41 -4.23 17.96 17.88
N ASN A 42 -4.45 16.80 17.26
CA ASN A 42 -3.78 16.44 16.03
C ASN A 42 -4.08 17.48 14.93
N GLU A 43 -3.03 17.93 14.24
CA GLU A 43 -3.17 18.95 13.16
C GLU A 43 -3.54 18.33 11.81
N TRP A 44 -3.60 17.00 11.67
CA TRP A 44 -4.04 16.35 10.46
C TRP A 44 -5.56 16.47 10.28
N ASN A 45 -5.99 16.78 9.07
CA ASN A 45 -7.40 16.74 8.73
C ASN A 45 -7.92 15.29 8.67
N ASP A 46 -9.21 15.12 8.99
CA ASP A 46 -9.88 13.86 8.80
C ASP A 46 -10.07 13.56 7.31
N ILE A 47 -9.98 12.28 6.95
CA ILE A 47 -10.19 11.72 5.61
C ILE A 47 -11.11 10.50 5.71
N HIS A 48 -11.18 9.64 4.68
CA HIS A 48 -12.08 8.48 4.72
C HIS A 48 -11.37 7.14 4.41
N GLY A 49 -10.12 6.99 4.83
CA GLY A 49 -9.32 5.79 4.55
C GLY A 49 -9.92 4.50 5.13
N ALA A 50 -10.61 4.58 6.27
CA ALA A 50 -11.29 3.42 6.84
C ALA A 50 -12.44 2.92 5.93
N ASN A 51 -13.11 3.78 5.16
CA ASN A 51 -14.13 3.37 4.19
C ASN A 51 -13.54 2.49 3.10
N ASP A 52 -12.36 2.85 2.59
CA ASP A 52 -11.66 2.08 1.57
C ASP A 52 -11.31 0.68 2.08
N ILE A 53 -10.72 0.63 3.26
CA ILE A 53 -10.31 -0.63 3.87
C ILE A 53 -11.51 -1.54 4.15
N ASN A 54 -12.63 -0.98 4.61
CA ASN A 54 -13.86 -1.74 4.81
C ASN A 54 -14.39 -2.34 3.48
N LEU A 55 -14.31 -1.56 2.40
CA LEU A 55 -14.75 -1.99 1.07
C LEU A 55 -13.87 -3.14 0.54
N ILE A 56 -12.55 -2.94 0.58
CA ILE A 56 -11.53 -3.91 0.13
C ILE A 56 -11.59 -5.20 0.97
N SER A 57 -11.69 -5.09 2.30
CA SER A 57 -11.64 -6.25 3.19
C SER A 57 -12.79 -7.23 2.94
N GLN A 58 -14.01 -6.70 2.66
CA GLN A 58 -15.16 -7.53 2.33
C GLN A 58 -14.93 -8.37 1.07
N GLU A 59 -14.30 -7.80 0.06
CA GLU A 59 -14.04 -8.51 -1.19
C GLU A 59 -12.88 -9.52 -1.04
N LEU A 60 -11.79 -9.12 -0.37
CA LEU A 60 -10.68 -10.04 -0.12
C LEU A 60 -11.08 -11.24 0.77
N LYS A 61 -12.04 -11.05 1.68
CA LYS A 61 -12.63 -12.15 2.47
C LYS A 61 -13.32 -13.19 1.58
N LYS A 62 -14.11 -12.75 0.59
CA LYS A 62 -14.72 -13.66 -0.40
C LYS A 62 -13.66 -14.42 -1.20
N GLN A 63 -12.52 -13.77 -1.49
CA GLN A 63 -11.39 -14.37 -2.20
C GLN A 63 -10.48 -15.22 -1.29
N LYS A 64 -10.90 -15.50 -0.06
CA LYS A 64 -10.23 -16.38 0.93
C LYS A 64 -8.85 -15.87 1.37
N PHE A 65 -8.65 -14.56 1.44
CA PHE A 65 -7.48 -13.98 2.10
C PHE A 65 -7.56 -14.14 3.62
N GLN A 66 -6.42 -14.44 4.24
CA GLN A 66 -6.22 -14.27 5.67
C GLN A 66 -5.92 -12.79 5.91
N ILE A 67 -6.85 -12.07 6.54
CA ILE A 67 -6.84 -10.61 6.59
C ILE A 67 -6.50 -10.12 7.99
N THR A 68 -5.54 -9.22 8.10
CA THR A 68 -5.31 -8.36 9.27
C THR A 68 -5.75 -6.95 8.90
N VAL A 69 -6.58 -6.33 9.75
CA VAL A 69 -7.08 -4.96 9.56
C VAL A 69 -6.63 -4.10 10.73
N LEU A 70 -6.06 -2.95 10.42
CA LEU A 70 -5.74 -1.89 11.38
C LEU A 70 -6.51 -0.62 10.98
N LEU A 71 -7.45 -0.20 11.81
CA LEU A 71 -8.24 1.01 11.56
C LEU A 71 -8.06 1.99 12.71
N GLU A 72 -8.10 3.29 12.37
CA GLU A 72 -8.14 4.38 13.33
C GLU A 72 -7.02 4.26 14.38
N LYS A 73 -7.36 4.29 15.66
CA LYS A 73 -6.42 4.19 16.80
C LYS A 73 -5.51 2.95 16.77
N ASP A 74 -5.88 1.92 16.05
CA ASP A 74 -5.03 0.73 15.88
C ASP A 74 -3.98 0.89 14.79
N ALA A 75 -4.08 1.93 13.94
CA ALA A 75 -3.15 2.21 12.85
C ALA A 75 -1.94 3.05 13.31
N THR A 76 -1.35 2.72 14.47
CA THR A 76 -0.08 3.31 14.93
C THR A 76 1.10 2.70 14.19
N LYS A 77 2.21 3.44 14.06
CA LYS A 77 3.43 2.91 13.43
C LYS A 77 3.88 1.60 14.06
N SER A 78 3.92 1.54 15.37
CA SER A 78 4.36 0.34 16.10
C SER A 78 3.51 -0.89 15.78
N ARG A 79 2.18 -0.73 15.67
CA ARG A 79 1.25 -1.80 15.29
C ARG A 79 1.45 -2.20 13.83
N ILE A 80 1.56 -1.25 12.92
CA ILE A 80 1.80 -1.51 11.48
C ILE A 80 3.08 -2.35 11.32
N VAL A 81 4.18 -1.91 11.92
CA VAL A 81 5.48 -2.62 11.88
C VAL A 81 5.38 -4.02 12.49
N SER A 82 4.66 -4.15 13.62
CA SER A 82 4.42 -5.46 14.25
C SER A 82 3.70 -6.42 13.30
N GLU A 83 2.64 -5.95 12.61
CA GLU A 83 1.88 -6.78 11.67
C GLU A 83 2.68 -7.09 10.39
N LEU A 84 3.50 -6.18 9.86
CA LEU A 84 4.43 -6.47 8.77
C LEU A 84 5.43 -7.57 9.15
N LYS A 85 5.99 -7.52 10.38
CA LYS A 85 6.87 -8.56 10.92
C LYS A 85 6.15 -9.90 11.11
N LYS A 86 4.88 -9.89 11.55
CA LYS A 86 4.06 -11.12 11.65
C LYS A 86 3.75 -11.69 10.28
N LEU A 87 3.39 -10.82 9.32
CA LEU A 87 3.12 -11.21 7.94
C LEU A 87 4.33 -11.92 7.33
N LYS A 88 5.55 -11.34 7.48
CA LYS A 88 6.79 -11.99 7.07
C LYS A 88 6.92 -13.42 7.62
N ARG A 89 6.61 -13.64 8.91
CA ARG A 89 6.71 -14.98 9.54
C ARG A 89 5.62 -15.95 9.07
N SER A 90 4.45 -15.42 8.68
CA SER A 90 3.27 -16.23 8.35
C SER A 90 3.25 -16.68 6.90
N VAL A 91 3.78 -15.86 5.97
CA VAL A 91 3.78 -16.20 4.54
C VAL A 91 4.53 -17.48 4.23
N LYS A 92 4.05 -18.20 3.23
CA LYS A 92 4.65 -19.44 2.73
C LYS A 92 5.12 -19.24 1.30
N HIS A 93 6.00 -20.11 0.87
CA HIS A 93 6.45 -20.13 -0.52
C HIS A 93 5.26 -20.20 -1.48
N GLY A 94 5.27 -19.36 -2.51
CA GLY A 94 4.19 -19.27 -3.49
C GLY A 94 2.96 -18.48 -3.02
N SER A 95 2.99 -17.83 -1.84
CA SER A 95 1.85 -17.03 -1.35
C SER A 95 1.56 -15.81 -2.23
N ILE A 96 0.29 -15.37 -2.20
CA ILE A 96 -0.11 -14.05 -2.65
C ILE A 96 -0.23 -13.15 -1.42
N VAL A 97 0.41 -12.00 -1.45
CA VAL A 97 0.34 -11.00 -0.38
C VAL A 97 -0.24 -9.71 -0.94
N TYR A 98 -1.15 -9.10 -0.18
CA TYR A 98 -1.78 -7.83 -0.49
C TYR A 98 -1.65 -6.90 0.72
N ILE A 99 -0.95 -5.79 0.56
CA ILE A 99 -0.80 -4.76 1.59
C ILE A 99 -1.45 -3.49 1.08
N HIS A 100 -2.31 -2.86 1.88
CA HIS A 100 -3.01 -1.65 1.48
C HIS A 100 -2.97 -0.61 2.58
N PHE A 101 -2.42 0.55 2.28
CA PHE A 101 -2.43 1.74 3.11
C PHE A 101 -3.38 2.77 2.51
N SER A 102 -4.36 3.21 3.29
CA SER A 102 -5.26 4.30 2.95
C SER A 102 -5.24 5.32 4.09
N MET A 103 -4.38 6.33 3.95
CA MET A 103 -4.04 7.30 4.98
C MET A 103 -3.41 8.56 4.39
N HIS A 104 -2.99 9.51 5.23
CA HIS A 104 -2.17 10.63 4.77
C HIS A 104 -0.75 10.20 4.39
N GLY A 105 -0.16 10.97 3.47
CA GLY A 105 1.25 10.96 3.18
C GLY A 105 1.90 12.31 3.46
N GLN A 106 3.21 12.32 3.68
CA GLN A 106 3.99 13.53 3.93
C GLN A 106 5.41 13.39 3.37
N PRO A 107 5.96 14.44 2.68
CA PRO A 107 7.38 14.46 2.36
C PRO A 107 8.21 14.45 3.65
N TYR A 108 9.21 13.59 3.72
CA TYR A 108 10.06 13.40 4.89
C TYR A 108 11.51 13.75 4.53
N ASP A 109 12.17 14.54 5.37
CA ASP A 109 13.56 14.93 5.13
C ASP A 109 14.49 13.73 5.33
N ASP A 110 15.17 13.28 4.29
CA ASP A 110 16.12 12.14 4.35
C ASP A 110 17.18 12.32 5.45
N ALA A 111 17.54 13.57 5.76
CA ALA A 111 18.47 13.83 6.86
C ALA A 111 17.98 13.29 8.23
N LEU A 112 16.68 13.05 8.39
CA LEU A 112 16.06 12.46 9.59
C LEU A 112 15.84 10.94 9.47
N SER A 113 15.90 10.36 8.27
CA SER A 113 15.71 8.94 8.02
C SER A 113 16.78 8.09 8.68
N LEU A 114 16.38 6.94 9.24
CA LEU A 114 17.31 5.93 9.75
C LEU A 114 17.97 5.13 8.62
N VAL A 115 17.26 4.96 7.52
CA VAL A 115 17.76 4.40 6.27
C VAL A 115 18.00 5.56 5.31
N LYS A 116 19.23 5.74 4.84
CA LYS A 116 19.58 6.85 3.96
C LYS A 116 19.40 6.43 2.51
N GLY A 117 18.62 7.23 1.76
CA GLY A 117 18.49 7.15 0.32
C GLY A 117 19.48 8.09 -0.40
N ASP A 118 19.35 8.14 -1.72
CA ASP A 118 20.09 9.08 -2.60
C ASP A 118 19.35 10.42 -2.78
N GLU A 119 18.21 10.59 -2.10
CA GLU A 119 17.31 11.71 -2.29
C GLU A 119 17.37 12.69 -1.13
N VAL A 120 16.91 13.92 -1.37
CA VAL A 120 16.85 14.96 -0.34
C VAL A 120 15.57 14.83 0.50
N TRP A 121 14.54 14.26 -0.11
CA TRP A 121 13.23 14.05 0.48
C TRP A 121 12.73 12.64 0.15
N ASP A 122 12.43 11.90 1.19
CA ASP A 122 11.72 10.64 1.12
C ASP A 122 10.21 10.88 1.13
N GLU A 123 9.46 9.84 0.87
CA GLU A 123 8.03 9.78 1.06
C GLU A 123 7.70 9.00 2.34
N SER A 124 6.75 9.48 3.11
CA SER A 124 6.32 8.77 4.30
C SER A 124 4.81 8.63 4.37
N LEU A 125 4.36 7.47 4.81
CA LEU A 125 3.01 7.27 5.31
C LEU A 125 2.89 7.88 6.70
N VAL A 126 1.70 8.37 7.02
CA VAL A 126 1.39 9.05 8.29
C VAL A 126 0.47 8.17 9.14
N PRO A 127 1.01 7.29 10.01
CA PRO A 127 0.22 6.60 11.03
C PRO A 127 -0.50 7.59 11.95
N ILE A 128 -1.51 7.11 12.67
CA ILE A 128 -2.37 7.96 13.50
C ILE A 128 -1.62 8.65 14.65
N ASP A 129 -0.48 8.11 15.04
CA ASP A 129 0.40 8.62 16.10
C ASP A 129 1.58 9.47 15.57
N ALA A 130 1.55 9.87 14.29
CA ALA A 130 2.58 10.71 13.67
C ALA A 130 2.14 12.18 13.58
N PRO A 131 2.69 13.10 14.40
CA PRO A 131 2.47 14.53 14.29
C PRO A 131 2.95 15.12 12.96
N ILE A 132 2.27 16.15 12.47
CA ILE A 132 2.57 16.81 11.18
C ILE A 132 3.88 17.61 11.19
N ALA A 133 4.41 17.93 12.35
CA ALA A 133 5.58 18.81 12.49
C ALA A 133 6.65 18.25 13.41
N TYR A 134 7.89 18.48 13.03
CA TYR A 134 9.03 18.37 13.94
C TYR A 134 8.98 19.48 15.00
N ASP A 135 9.01 19.14 16.29
CA ASP A 135 8.95 20.10 17.39
C ASP A 135 10.08 19.93 18.42
N GLY A 136 11.08 19.11 18.13
CA GLY A 136 12.19 18.76 19.02
C GLY A 136 11.86 17.65 20.03
N ARG A 137 10.61 17.50 20.46
CA ARG A 137 10.12 16.36 21.27
C ARG A 137 9.79 15.17 20.37
N TYR A 138 9.11 15.45 19.25
CA TYR A 138 8.82 14.49 18.19
C TYR A 138 9.80 14.68 17.03
N LYS A 139 10.56 13.64 16.71
CA LYS A 139 11.64 13.66 15.71
C LYS A 139 11.33 12.87 14.45
N GLY A 140 10.11 12.36 14.31
CA GLY A 140 9.67 11.61 13.14
C GLY A 140 9.58 10.09 13.35
N ASP A 141 9.80 9.60 14.56
CA ASP A 141 9.86 8.17 14.86
C ASP A 141 8.57 7.39 14.48
N ASN A 142 7.43 8.08 14.39
CA ASN A 142 6.15 7.47 14.05
C ASN A 142 5.77 7.62 12.57
N HIS A 143 6.58 8.29 11.73
CA HIS A 143 6.40 8.22 10.28
C HIS A 143 6.90 6.88 9.75
N LEU A 144 6.18 6.29 8.80
CA LEU A 144 6.62 5.09 8.09
C LEU A 144 7.20 5.51 6.74
N VAL A 145 8.51 5.71 6.71
CA VAL A 145 9.25 6.14 5.51
C VAL A 145 9.28 5.01 4.49
N ASP A 146 9.27 5.35 3.20
CA ASP A 146 9.24 4.41 2.09
C ASP A 146 10.41 3.41 2.10
N ASP A 147 11.63 3.85 2.40
CA ASP A 147 12.79 2.97 2.55
C ASP A 147 12.62 1.94 3.68
N GLU A 148 12.03 2.35 4.81
CA GLU A 148 11.71 1.43 5.90
C GLU A 148 10.65 0.41 5.46
N LEU A 149 9.58 0.86 4.79
CA LEU A 149 8.54 -0.01 4.24
C LEU A 149 9.13 -0.99 3.23
N ASN A 150 10.02 -0.52 2.35
CA ASN A 150 10.70 -1.35 1.37
C ASN A 150 11.52 -2.46 2.04
N GLY A 151 12.21 -2.17 3.13
CA GLY A 151 12.91 -3.18 3.92
C GLY A 151 12.02 -4.32 4.42
N TYR A 152 10.79 -4.01 4.87
CA TYR A 152 9.81 -5.03 5.28
C TYR A 152 9.27 -5.82 4.09
N THR A 153 8.93 -5.15 2.99
CA THR A 153 8.39 -5.82 1.80
C THR A 153 9.43 -6.72 1.16
N GLU A 154 10.69 -6.33 1.08
CA GLU A 154 11.78 -7.19 0.62
C GLU A 154 11.94 -8.45 1.49
N ALA A 155 11.87 -8.30 2.81
CA ALA A 155 11.95 -9.45 3.71
C ALA A 155 10.77 -10.41 3.55
N ILE A 156 9.58 -9.92 3.18
CA ILE A 156 8.41 -10.74 2.85
C ILE A 156 8.61 -11.44 1.49
N ARG A 157 9.11 -10.73 0.47
CA ARG A 157 9.42 -11.27 -0.87
C ARG A 157 10.34 -12.47 -0.82
N ASN A 158 11.39 -12.41 0.03
CA ASN A 158 12.33 -13.52 0.23
C ASN A 158 11.62 -14.79 0.71
N ASN A 159 10.64 -14.66 1.61
CA ASN A 159 9.90 -15.81 2.14
C ASN A 159 8.84 -16.35 1.17
N ILE A 160 8.26 -15.48 0.34
CA ILE A 160 7.28 -15.87 -0.68
C ILE A 160 7.96 -16.63 -1.83
N GLY A 161 9.17 -16.22 -2.22
CA GLY A 161 9.90 -16.80 -3.35
C GLY A 161 9.23 -16.53 -4.70
N LYS A 162 9.93 -16.88 -5.78
CA LYS A 162 9.59 -16.52 -7.18
C LYS A 162 8.22 -16.99 -7.68
N SER A 163 7.58 -17.95 -7.02
CA SER A 163 6.28 -18.52 -7.44
C SER A 163 5.07 -17.80 -6.86
N GLY A 164 5.28 -16.84 -5.97
CA GLY A 164 4.23 -15.98 -5.42
C GLY A 164 4.33 -14.53 -5.92
N ILE A 165 3.59 -13.65 -5.29
CA ILE A 165 3.57 -12.21 -5.63
C ILE A 165 3.17 -11.37 -4.41
N ILE A 166 3.69 -10.16 -4.34
CA ILE A 166 3.24 -9.16 -3.38
C ILE A 166 2.70 -7.91 -4.11
N TYR A 167 1.55 -7.42 -3.67
CA TYR A 167 0.96 -6.15 -4.07
C TYR A 167 1.02 -5.20 -2.89
N VAL A 168 1.50 -3.99 -3.11
CA VAL A 168 1.51 -2.91 -2.12
C VAL A 168 0.76 -1.72 -2.71
N ILE A 169 -0.30 -1.33 -2.02
CA ILE A 169 -1.18 -0.24 -2.43
C ILE A 169 -0.97 0.93 -1.47
N VAL A 170 -0.64 2.09 -2.02
CA VAL A 170 -0.41 3.34 -1.30
C VAL A 170 -1.43 4.37 -1.76
N ASP A 171 -2.59 4.40 -1.09
CA ASP A 171 -3.62 5.42 -1.31
C ASP A 171 -3.38 6.60 -0.36
N ALA A 172 -2.28 7.30 -0.63
CA ALA A 172 -1.77 8.46 0.09
C ALA A 172 -1.18 9.47 -0.92
N CYS A 173 -0.79 10.65 -0.45
CA CYS A 173 -0.18 11.68 -1.29
C CYS A 173 0.87 12.46 -0.52
N HIS A 174 1.99 12.73 -1.16
CA HIS A 174 3.11 13.48 -0.59
C HIS A 174 3.19 14.94 -1.10
N ALA A 175 2.28 15.33 -2.00
CA ALA A 175 2.21 16.67 -2.57
C ALA A 175 0.93 17.45 -2.27
N GLY A 176 0.02 16.85 -1.50
CA GLY A 176 -1.28 17.41 -1.17
C GLY A 176 -1.17 18.74 -0.41
N GLY A 177 -2.10 19.64 -0.67
CA GLY A 177 -2.27 20.88 0.10
C GLY A 177 -3.76 21.18 0.17
N ALA A 178 -4.23 21.77 1.26
CA ALA A 178 -5.59 22.28 1.32
C ALA A 178 -5.82 23.21 0.12
N SER A 179 -6.57 22.75 -0.89
CA SER A 179 -6.96 23.63 -1.98
C SER A 179 -8.00 24.59 -1.45
N LYS A 180 -7.57 25.83 -1.13
CA LYS A 180 -8.46 26.97 -1.03
C LYS A 180 -8.87 27.34 -2.47
N GLY A 181 -9.70 26.53 -3.11
CA GLY A 181 -10.20 26.71 -4.45
C GLY A 181 -11.73 26.67 -4.46
N ASN A 182 -12.36 27.81 -4.74
CA ASN A 182 -13.73 27.98 -5.20
C ASN A 182 -14.79 26.95 -4.74
N GLY A 183 -15.14 26.94 -3.45
CA GLY A 183 -16.47 26.50 -3.00
C GLY A 183 -16.75 25.02 -2.82
N THR A 184 -15.84 24.11 -3.23
CA THR A 184 -15.87 22.70 -2.87
C THR A 184 -14.64 22.38 -2.07
N SER A 185 -14.81 22.02 -0.80
CA SER A 185 -13.69 21.57 0.04
C SER A 185 -13.30 20.17 -0.38
N ASP A 186 -12.40 20.06 -1.36
CA ASP A 186 -11.84 18.78 -1.76
C ASP A 186 -11.05 18.19 -0.58
N ILE A 187 -11.41 16.99 -0.16
CA ILE A 187 -10.69 16.25 0.88
C ILE A 187 -9.45 15.65 0.25
N THR A 188 -8.27 16.03 0.75
CA THR A 188 -6.98 15.59 0.20
C THR A 188 -6.22 14.71 1.19
N ARG A 189 -5.44 13.73 0.67
CA ARG A 189 -4.75 12.70 1.46
C ARG A 189 -3.27 12.96 1.60
N GLY A 190 -2.89 14.18 1.94
CA GLY A 190 -1.49 14.53 2.15
C GLY A 190 -1.26 16.03 2.34
N THR A 191 0.01 16.41 2.42
CA THR A 191 0.42 17.80 2.64
C THR A 191 1.68 18.13 1.86
N LYS A 192 1.82 19.41 1.46
CA LYS A 192 3.08 19.97 0.93
C LYS A 192 4.07 20.37 2.03
N ARG A 193 3.64 20.31 3.30
CA ARG A 193 4.51 20.58 4.43
C ARG A 193 5.47 19.42 4.63
N GLY A 194 6.73 19.58 4.24
CA GLY A 194 7.76 18.59 4.52
C GLY A 194 8.00 18.45 6.04
N PHE A 195 8.18 17.21 6.50
CA PHE A 195 8.64 16.92 7.85
C PHE A 195 10.15 17.09 7.91
N THR A 196 10.65 18.11 8.59
CA THR A 196 12.08 18.46 8.65
C THR A 196 12.42 19.21 9.94
N SER A 197 13.65 18.99 10.45
CA SER A 197 14.23 19.76 11.55
C SER A 197 14.85 21.09 11.09
N ILE A 198 15.04 21.28 9.78
CA ILE A 198 15.76 22.42 9.22
C ILE A 198 14.79 23.58 8.99
N LYS A 199 14.97 24.66 9.75
CA LYS A 199 14.13 25.87 9.64
C LYS A 199 14.21 26.45 8.23
N GLY A 200 13.05 26.70 7.62
CA GLY A 200 12.94 27.30 6.28
C GLY A 200 13.11 26.34 5.11
N ARG A 201 13.47 25.08 5.36
CA ARG A 201 13.51 24.04 4.32
C ARG A 201 12.10 23.73 3.84
N ARG A 202 11.90 23.73 2.54
CA ARG A 202 10.59 23.48 1.91
C ARG A 202 10.68 22.36 0.90
N PHE A 203 9.73 21.45 0.96
CA PHE A 203 9.52 20.46 -0.10
C PHE A 203 9.02 21.17 -1.36
N ARG A 204 9.61 20.81 -2.50
CA ARG A 204 9.14 21.22 -3.84
C ARG A 204 8.90 19.95 -4.64
N PRO A 205 7.65 19.62 -4.98
CA PRO A 205 7.35 18.46 -5.82
C PRO A 205 8.08 18.55 -7.15
N SER A 206 8.77 17.47 -7.54
CA SER A 206 9.44 17.36 -8.84
C SER A 206 8.58 16.54 -9.81
N GLU A 207 8.62 16.92 -11.10
CA GLU A 207 8.04 16.12 -12.18
C GLU A 207 8.91 14.91 -12.53
N GLU A 208 10.19 14.98 -12.17
CA GLU A 208 11.25 14.14 -12.71
C GLU A 208 11.47 12.84 -11.94
N ARG A 209 10.64 12.52 -10.92
CA ARG A 209 10.72 11.20 -10.28
C ARG A 209 10.07 10.15 -11.18
N PRO A 210 10.86 9.38 -11.93
CA PRO A 210 10.31 8.33 -12.80
C PRO A 210 9.81 7.12 -12.01
N THR A 211 10.31 6.91 -10.80
CA THR A 211 9.97 5.79 -9.90
C THR A 211 10.08 6.22 -8.45
N TYR A 212 9.14 5.78 -7.61
CA TYR A 212 9.17 6.00 -6.15
C TYR A 212 10.00 4.94 -5.44
N PHE A 213 10.05 3.74 -6.01
CA PHE A 213 10.76 2.60 -5.41
C PHE A 213 11.80 2.06 -6.39
N ASN A 214 13.02 1.89 -5.92
CA ASN A 214 14.05 1.19 -6.70
C ASN A 214 13.82 -0.32 -6.59
N LEU A 215 12.91 -0.84 -7.42
CA LEU A 215 12.45 -2.23 -7.37
C LEU A 215 13.33 -3.15 -8.20
N SER A 216 14.40 -3.65 -7.61
CA SER A 216 15.15 -4.76 -8.19
C SER A 216 14.64 -6.11 -7.69
N THR A 217 14.71 -7.16 -8.52
CA THR A 217 14.41 -8.52 -8.09
C THR A 217 15.70 -9.31 -7.94
N LYS A 218 16.04 -9.68 -6.70
CA LYS A 218 17.15 -10.61 -6.43
C LYS A 218 16.74 -12.04 -6.81
N ALA A 219 17.72 -12.86 -7.16
CA ALA A 219 17.45 -14.26 -7.48
C ALA A 219 16.67 -14.95 -6.35
N GLY A 220 15.55 -15.58 -6.71
CA GLY A 220 14.69 -16.30 -5.77
C GLY A 220 13.59 -15.48 -5.08
N GLN A 221 13.60 -14.15 -5.19
CA GLN A 221 12.54 -13.30 -4.64
C GLN A 221 11.24 -13.36 -5.45
N SER A 222 10.11 -13.04 -4.79
CA SER A 222 8.85 -12.84 -5.50
C SER A 222 8.84 -11.50 -6.25
N PRO A 223 8.10 -11.41 -7.37
CA PRO A 223 7.72 -10.12 -7.94
C PRO A 223 7.00 -9.25 -6.90
N ILE A 224 7.17 -7.95 -7.01
CA ILE A 224 6.42 -6.94 -6.27
C ILE A 224 5.80 -5.93 -7.23
N ILE A 225 4.59 -5.49 -6.91
CA ILE A 225 3.90 -4.43 -7.63
C ILE A 225 3.42 -3.41 -6.61
N TYR A 226 3.88 -2.17 -6.78
CA TYR A 226 3.34 -1.01 -6.09
C TYR A 226 2.28 -0.34 -6.94
N LEU A 227 1.17 0.06 -6.31
CA LEU A 227 0.15 0.92 -6.88
C LEU A 227 0.07 2.17 -6.00
N GLU A 228 0.29 3.32 -6.62
CA GLU A 228 0.25 4.61 -5.94
C GLU A 228 -0.84 5.48 -6.53
N ALA A 229 -1.54 6.20 -5.67
CA ALA A 229 -2.76 6.91 -6.03
C ALA A 229 -2.54 8.08 -6.99
N CYS A 230 -1.35 8.69 -7.00
CA CYS A 230 -1.03 9.83 -7.82
C CYS A 230 0.50 9.96 -8.03
N LYS A 231 0.90 10.75 -9.02
CA LYS A 231 2.31 11.13 -9.23
C LYS A 231 2.76 12.14 -8.18
N GLY A 232 4.08 12.24 -7.93
CA GLY A 232 4.68 13.02 -6.86
C GLY A 232 4.30 14.50 -6.74
N LYS A 233 3.84 15.14 -7.84
CA LYS A 233 3.34 16.53 -7.80
C LYS A 233 1.81 16.64 -7.81
N GLU A 234 1.12 15.54 -8.01
CA GLU A 234 -0.34 15.50 -8.08
C GLU A 234 -0.95 15.39 -6.69
N ILE A 235 -2.21 15.73 -6.60
CA ILE A 235 -2.97 15.69 -5.34
C ILE A 235 -3.89 14.48 -5.38
N ASN A 236 -3.85 13.66 -4.34
CA ASN A 236 -4.82 12.59 -4.13
C ASN A 236 -6.06 13.18 -3.44
N THR A 237 -7.15 13.26 -4.19
CA THR A 237 -8.44 13.84 -3.75
C THR A 237 -9.47 12.74 -3.58
N GLU A 238 -10.28 12.80 -2.55
CA GLU A 238 -11.36 11.83 -2.36
C GLU A 238 -12.53 12.08 -3.31
N MET A 239 -13.21 11.01 -3.69
CA MET A 239 -14.42 11.04 -4.50
C MET A 239 -15.65 10.58 -3.70
N LYS A 240 -16.81 11.13 -3.99
CA LYS A 240 -18.07 10.73 -3.35
C LYS A 240 -18.80 9.71 -4.20
N PHE A 241 -19.21 8.60 -3.60
CA PHE A 241 -20.03 7.58 -4.22
C PHE A 241 -21.10 7.08 -3.25
N ASN A 242 -22.36 7.10 -3.67
CA ASN A 242 -23.51 6.71 -2.85
C ASN A 242 -23.51 7.34 -1.44
N GLY A 243 -23.21 8.64 -1.36
CA GLY A 243 -23.21 9.40 -0.11
C GLY A 243 -21.97 9.25 0.76
N LYS A 244 -21.02 8.37 0.43
CA LYS A 244 -19.76 8.14 1.16
C LYS A 244 -18.56 8.60 0.34
N TYR A 245 -17.48 8.97 1.03
CA TYR A 245 -16.22 9.34 0.42
C TYR A 245 -15.24 8.16 0.40
N TYR A 246 -14.44 8.10 -0.67
CA TYR A 246 -13.43 7.07 -0.91
C TYR A 246 -12.23 7.67 -1.64
N GLY A 247 -11.05 7.06 -1.47
CA GLY A 247 -9.94 7.25 -2.38
C GLY A 247 -10.28 6.68 -3.76
N PRO A 248 -10.12 7.44 -4.83
CA PRO A 248 -10.48 6.97 -6.17
C PRO A 248 -9.79 5.67 -6.56
N MET A 249 -8.48 5.55 -6.25
CA MET A 249 -7.72 4.32 -6.55
C MET A 249 -8.29 3.12 -5.78
N SER A 250 -8.50 3.25 -4.48
CA SER A 250 -9.08 2.18 -3.65
C SER A 250 -10.47 1.77 -4.14
N PHE A 251 -11.30 2.73 -4.54
CA PHE A 251 -12.62 2.47 -5.07
C PHE A 251 -12.57 1.68 -6.40
N PHE A 252 -11.70 2.08 -7.33
CA PHE A 252 -11.56 1.37 -8.60
C PHE A 252 -10.86 0.01 -8.46
N ILE A 253 -9.96 -0.14 -7.48
CA ILE A 253 -9.43 -1.45 -7.10
C ILE A 253 -10.58 -2.36 -6.68
N TRP A 254 -11.42 -1.91 -5.73
CA TRP A 254 -12.59 -2.70 -5.29
C TRP A 254 -13.49 -3.09 -6.48
N GLN A 255 -13.84 -2.12 -7.34
CA GLN A 255 -14.69 -2.38 -8.49
C GLN A 255 -14.10 -3.44 -9.43
N THR A 256 -12.78 -3.43 -9.60
CA THR A 256 -12.07 -4.37 -10.46
C THR A 256 -11.97 -5.76 -9.82
N ILE A 257 -11.58 -5.84 -8.55
CA ILE A 257 -11.36 -7.13 -7.89
C ILE A 257 -12.66 -7.89 -7.60
N CYS A 258 -13.81 -7.22 -7.57
CA CYS A 258 -15.12 -7.89 -7.57
C CYS A 258 -15.36 -8.78 -8.79
N ARG A 259 -14.67 -8.52 -9.90
CA ARG A 259 -14.80 -9.24 -11.17
C ARG A 259 -13.57 -10.06 -11.52
N LYS A 260 -12.39 -9.61 -11.10
CA LYS A 260 -11.10 -10.22 -11.36
C LYS A 260 -10.39 -10.54 -10.03
N PRO A 261 -10.47 -11.79 -9.54
CA PRO A 261 -9.81 -12.16 -8.29
C PRO A 261 -8.31 -11.90 -8.33
N ILE A 262 -7.77 -11.43 -7.20
CA ILE A 262 -6.33 -11.22 -7.04
C ILE A 262 -5.61 -12.55 -7.03
N GLY A 263 -4.61 -12.68 -7.90
CA GLY A 263 -3.75 -13.82 -8.10
C GLY A 263 -2.37 -13.41 -8.57
N THR A 264 -1.65 -14.31 -9.23
CA THR A 264 -0.37 -14.01 -9.89
C THR A 264 -0.55 -13.30 -11.24
N ASN A 265 -1.75 -13.34 -11.81
CA ASN A 265 -2.08 -12.52 -12.97
C ASN A 265 -2.29 -11.06 -12.55
N THR A 266 -1.48 -10.18 -13.10
CA THR A 266 -1.42 -8.76 -12.73
C THR A 266 -2.28 -7.84 -13.60
N SER A 267 -3.04 -8.39 -14.57
CA SER A 267 -3.83 -7.59 -15.53
C SER A 267 -4.89 -6.70 -14.89
N TRP A 268 -5.32 -7.02 -13.68
CA TRP A 268 -6.27 -6.21 -12.94
C TRP A 268 -5.69 -4.83 -12.57
N THR A 269 -4.38 -4.70 -12.39
CA THR A 269 -3.74 -3.43 -12.04
C THR A 269 -3.82 -2.41 -13.18
N GLU A 270 -3.65 -2.87 -14.42
CA GLU A 270 -3.80 -2.02 -15.61
C GLU A 270 -5.26 -1.60 -15.82
N GLU A 271 -6.24 -2.48 -15.52
CA GLU A 271 -7.65 -2.12 -15.58
C GLU A 271 -7.99 -1.02 -14.57
N VAL A 272 -7.44 -1.09 -13.35
CA VAL A 272 -7.59 -0.02 -12.35
C VAL A 272 -7.05 1.29 -12.90
N LYS A 273 -5.86 1.28 -13.50
CA LYS A 273 -5.23 2.48 -14.11
C LYS A 273 -6.10 3.08 -15.20
N GLU A 274 -6.68 2.27 -16.06
CA GLU A 274 -7.60 2.74 -17.09
C GLU A 274 -8.91 3.31 -16.50
N LEU A 275 -9.44 2.72 -15.43
CA LEU A 275 -10.61 3.26 -14.74
C LEU A 275 -10.30 4.59 -14.06
N MET A 276 -9.15 4.71 -13.40
CA MET A 276 -8.67 5.97 -12.83
C MET A 276 -8.61 7.06 -13.90
N LYS A 277 -7.96 6.76 -15.05
CA LYS A 277 -7.86 7.71 -16.17
C LYS A 277 -9.22 8.13 -16.74
N LYS A 278 -10.18 7.20 -16.84
CA LYS A 278 -11.49 7.46 -17.47
C LYS A 278 -12.51 8.10 -16.56
N LYS A 279 -12.47 7.77 -15.26
CA LYS A 279 -13.54 8.09 -14.30
C LYS A 279 -13.05 8.73 -13.00
N GLY A 280 -11.73 8.75 -12.77
CA GLY A 280 -11.12 9.39 -11.62
C GLY A 280 -11.00 10.91 -11.78
N PRO A 281 -10.47 11.59 -10.77
CA PRO A 281 -10.18 13.02 -10.87
C PRO A 281 -9.18 13.32 -11.99
N GLN A 282 -9.43 14.37 -12.78
CA GLN A 282 -8.65 14.67 -13.99
C GLN A 282 -7.15 14.90 -13.76
N ASN A 283 -6.77 15.38 -12.59
CA ASN A 283 -5.38 15.71 -12.25
C ASN A 283 -4.76 14.68 -11.28
N GLN A 284 -5.27 13.45 -11.30
CA GLN A 284 -4.78 12.38 -10.45
C GLN A 284 -4.51 11.13 -11.31
N ASN A 285 -3.24 10.85 -11.54
CA ASN A 285 -2.80 9.72 -12.34
C ASN A 285 -2.09 8.69 -11.46
N MET A 286 -2.71 7.53 -11.28
CA MET A 286 -2.07 6.46 -10.53
C MET A 286 -0.80 5.95 -11.22
N VAL A 287 0.15 5.55 -10.42
CA VAL A 287 1.41 4.94 -10.84
C VAL A 287 1.38 3.44 -10.55
N ILE A 288 1.97 2.65 -11.42
CA ILE A 288 2.19 1.21 -11.21
C ILE A 288 3.68 0.96 -11.40
N GLU A 289 4.33 0.54 -10.33
CA GLU A 289 5.72 0.12 -10.35
C GLU A 289 5.82 -1.39 -10.18
N LYS A 290 6.62 -2.02 -11.02
CA LYS A 290 6.82 -3.48 -11.04
C LYS A 290 8.30 -3.77 -10.90
N SER A 291 8.65 -4.72 -10.06
CA SER A 291 10.03 -5.21 -10.01
C SER A 291 10.43 -5.85 -11.33
N LYS A 292 11.65 -5.58 -11.73
CA LYS A 292 12.29 -6.15 -12.92
C LYS A 292 13.05 -7.40 -12.57
#